data_47ca13d72ea50169a33e7c25d0af6e03
#
_entry.id   47ca13d72ea50169a33e7c25d0af6e03
#
_cell.length_a   1.000
_cell.length_b   1.000
_cell.length_c   1.000
_cell.angle_alpha   90.00
_cell.angle_beta   90.00
_cell.angle_gamma   90.00
#
_symmetry.space_group_name_H-M   'P 1'
#
loop_
_entity.id
_entity.type
_entity.pdbx_description
1 polymer ?
#
loop_
_entity_poly.entity_id
_entity_poly.type
_entity_poly.pdbx_seq_one_letter_code
_entity_poly.pdbx_strand_id
1 'polypeptide(L)'
;MSASPHIFDVTEATFDRYVLENSFHKPVLVDFWAEWCAPCKALMPVLATITDSYAGDLLMAKVDCDQQPGLSERFGIRSLPTVVLFKDGQPVDGFAGIQPESAIRAILEQHLGAPPEIIEDTGADLAAVAAGLLEQGDAAQAIALLQPAISEQADDGLLLLLGRALAMDHQFDAAEQVLEAVKDRDTHKRALAGARAHIAFLRQAVGMPERSILEQRLQADAGDSEATYQLAVVDLAAQRYAEALGALLDLFQRDRGYADGTPHRALLEVFNVLGSEHPLTIEYRRKLYQALY
;
A
#
# COMPACT_ATOMS: atom_id res chain seq x y z
N MET A 1 1.43 -7.10 -23.00
CA MET A 1 2.66 -7.07 -22.19
C MET A 1 3.35 -5.76 -22.51
N SER A 2 3.44 -4.85 -21.58
CA SER A 2 4.19 -3.59 -21.76
C SER A 2 5.68 -3.95 -21.89
N ALA A 3 6.37 -3.41 -22.88
CA ALA A 3 7.81 -3.65 -23.04
C ALA A 3 8.52 -2.97 -21.87
N SER A 4 9.37 -3.70 -21.14
CA SER A 4 10.20 -3.14 -20.08
C SER A 4 11.08 -2.01 -20.60
N PRO A 5 11.12 -0.85 -19.95
CA PRO A 5 11.96 0.27 -20.37
C PRO A 5 13.46 -0.02 -20.24
N HIS A 6 13.83 -1.11 -19.59
CA HIS A 6 15.22 -1.52 -19.34
C HIS A 6 15.72 -2.57 -20.33
N ILE A 7 14.88 -3.02 -21.27
CA ILE A 7 15.19 -4.06 -22.26
C ILE A 7 15.05 -3.49 -23.67
N PHE A 8 16.10 -3.58 -24.49
CA PHE A 8 16.10 -3.01 -25.83
C PHE A 8 16.92 -3.85 -26.81
N ASP A 9 16.60 -3.72 -28.10
CA ASP A 9 17.36 -4.34 -29.18
C ASP A 9 18.54 -3.46 -29.60
N VAL A 10 19.67 -4.08 -29.94
CA VAL A 10 20.87 -3.37 -30.42
C VAL A 10 21.37 -3.95 -31.73
N THR A 11 21.96 -3.07 -32.52
CA THR A 11 22.59 -3.39 -33.81
C THR A 11 24.11 -3.10 -33.76
N GLU A 12 24.84 -3.54 -34.76
CA GLU A 12 26.27 -3.21 -34.93
C GLU A 12 26.53 -1.70 -34.84
N ALA A 13 25.64 -0.89 -35.42
CA ALA A 13 25.77 0.57 -35.42
C ALA A 13 25.48 1.22 -34.03
N THR A 14 24.71 0.57 -33.17
CA THR A 14 24.26 1.14 -31.88
C THR A 14 24.94 0.48 -30.69
N PHE A 15 25.63 -0.63 -30.86
CA PHE A 15 26.21 -1.43 -29.78
C PHE A 15 27.19 -0.62 -28.91
N ASP A 16 28.10 0.11 -29.53
CA ASP A 16 29.12 0.85 -28.77
C ASP A 16 28.45 1.90 -27.87
N ARG A 17 27.44 2.61 -28.39
CA ARG A 17 26.74 3.63 -27.64
C ARG A 17 25.82 3.03 -26.55
N TYR A 18 25.00 2.03 -26.90
CA TYR A 18 23.97 1.53 -25.98
C TYR A 18 24.47 0.44 -25.02
N VAL A 19 25.57 -0.23 -25.36
CA VAL A 19 26.18 -1.24 -24.49
C VAL A 19 27.44 -0.71 -23.84
N LEU A 20 28.48 -0.40 -24.62
CA LEU A 20 29.79 -0.05 -24.05
C LEU A 20 29.73 1.27 -23.28
N GLU A 21 29.22 2.37 -23.87
CA GLU A 21 29.12 3.67 -23.20
C GLU A 21 28.17 3.62 -22.00
N ASN A 22 27.01 2.99 -22.13
CA ASN A 22 26.06 2.86 -21.01
C ASN A 22 26.66 2.04 -19.86
N SER A 23 27.52 1.05 -20.15
CA SER A 23 28.10 0.19 -19.13
C SER A 23 29.04 0.90 -18.15
N PHE A 24 29.46 2.13 -18.44
CA PHE A 24 30.15 3.02 -17.49
C PHE A 24 29.21 3.60 -16.41
N HIS A 25 27.93 3.63 -16.67
CA HIS A 25 26.94 4.18 -15.76
C HIS A 25 26.13 3.09 -15.08
N LYS A 26 25.70 2.09 -15.88
CA LYS A 26 24.89 0.96 -15.43
C LYS A 26 25.34 -0.29 -16.17
N PRO A 27 25.59 -1.41 -15.49
CA PRO A 27 25.93 -2.67 -16.16
C PRO A 27 24.88 -3.05 -17.21
N VAL A 28 25.35 -3.65 -18.30
CA VAL A 28 24.48 -4.07 -19.42
C VAL A 28 24.64 -5.57 -19.63
N LEU A 29 23.55 -6.31 -19.47
CA LEU A 29 23.48 -7.74 -19.77
C LEU A 29 23.14 -7.90 -21.25
N VAL A 30 24.00 -8.51 -22.04
CA VAL A 30 23.79 -8.70 -23.48
C VAL A 30 23.42 -10.15 -23.77
N ASP A 31 22.20 -10.36 -24.31
CA ASP A 31 21.71 -11.66 -24.77
C ASP A 31 21.95 -11.81 -26.27
N PHE A 32 22.86 -12.69 -26.63
CA PHE A 32 23.12 -13.11 -28.00
C PHE A 32 22.17 -14.28 -28.36
N TRP A 33 21.21 -14.02 -29.23
CA TRP A 33 20.14 -14.93 -29.56
C TRP A 33 19.89 -15.04 -31.08
N ALA A 34 19.00 -15.94 -31.49
CA ALA A 34 18.48 -15.99 -32.85
C ALA A 34 17.03 -16.51 -32.89
N GLU A 35 16.30 -16.19 -33.97
CA GLU A 35 14.88 -16.55 -34.11
C GLU A 35 14.63 -18.08 -34.07
N TRP A 36 15.51 -18.87 -34.60
CA TRP A 36 15.45 -20.34 -34.62
C TRP A 36 15.89 -21.00 -33.33
N CYS A 37 16.47 -20.25 -32.39
CA CYS A 37 17.04 -20.77 -31.16
C CYS A 37 15.94 -20.96 -30.08
N ALA A 38 15.37 -22.16 -29.99
CA ALA A 38 14.37 -22.48 -28.99
C ALA A 38 14.87 -22.32 -27.53
N PRO A 39 16.13 -22.71 -27.18
CA PRO A 39 16.67 -22.42 -25.85
C PRO A 39 16.75 -20.93 -25.51
N CYS A 40 17.06 -20.06 -26.50
CA CYS A 40 17.10 -18.61 -26.30
C CYS A 40 15.72 -18.06 -25.93
N LYS A 41 14.69 -18.51 -26.65
CA LYS A 41 13.29 -18.11 -26.40
C LYS A 41 12.81 -18.52 -24.99
N ALA A 42 13.32 -19.64 -24.47
CA ALA A 42 13.02 -20.08 -23.11
C ALA A 42 13.79 -19.27 -22.03
N LEU A 43 15.02 -18.83 -22.35
CA LEU A 43 15.84 -18.07 -21.41
C LEU A 43 15.41 -16.60 -21.32
N MET A 44 14.96 -15.99 -22.41
CA MET A 44 14.63 -14.57 -22.53
C MET A 44 13.66 -14.05 -21.44
N PRO A 45 12.54 -14.72 -21.10
CA PRO A 45 11.67 -14.27 -20.03
C PRO A 45 12.33 -14.32 -18.66
N VAL A 46 13.25 -15.28 -18.42
CA VAL A 46 13.99 -15.36 -17.16
C VAL A 46 14.97 -14.17 -17.04
N LEU A 47 15.70 -13.85 -18.13
CA LEU A 47 16.58 -12.68 -18.16
C LEU A 47 15.80 -11.38 -17.98
N ALA A 48 14.62 -11.27 -18.57
CA ALA A 48 13.75 -10.10 -18.43
C ALA A 48 13.31 -9.93 -16.96
N THR A 49 12.84 -10.97 -16.31
CA THR A 49 12.43 -10.94 -14.89
C THR A 49 13.62 -10.55 -13.98
N ILE A 50 14.80 -11.11 -14.25
CA ILE A 50 16.01 -10.76 -13.49
C ILE A 50 16.38 -9.28 -13.71
N THR A 51 16.38 -8.80 -14.97
CA THR A 51 16.68 -7.40 -15.30
C THR A 51 15.73 -6.44 -14.60
N ASP A 52 14.43 -6.71 -14.64
CA ASP A 52 13.41 -5.90 -13.99
C ASP A 52 13.58 -5.87 -12.48
N SER A 53 14.07 -6.96 -11.86
CA SER A 53 14.34 -7.01 -10.41
C SER A 53 15.45 -6.05 -9.94
N TYR A 54 16.28 -5.54 -10.84
CA TYR A 54 17.27 -4.51 -10.53
C TYR A 54 16.75 -3.06 -10.66
N ALA A 55 15.45 -2.85 -10.93
CA ALA A 55 14.78 -1.55 -10.94
C ALA A 55 15.49 -0.47 -11.77
N GLY A 56 16.16 -0.89 -12.85
CA GLY A 56 16.90 -0.02 -13.75
C GLY A 56 18.38 0.18 -13.40
N ASP A 57 18.93 -0.49 -12.40
CA ASP A 57 20.37 -0.53 -12.12
C ASP A 57 21.10 -1.59 -12.97
N LEU A 58 20.35 -2.42 -13.70
CA LEU A 58 20.80 -3.32 -14.73
C LEU A 58 19.99 -3.05 -16.01
N LEU A 59 20.68 -2.97 -17.15
CA LEU A 59 20.07 -2.89 -18.47
C LEU A 59 20.24 -4.22 -19.21
N MET A 60 19.31 -4.55 -20.11
CA MET A 60 19.42 -5.73 -20.98
C MET A 60 19.37 -5.32 -22.45
N ALA A 61 20.40 -5.70 -23.20
CA ALA A 61 20.46 -5.52 -24.64
C ALA A 61 20.32 -6.88 -25.35
N LYS A 62 19.46 -6.95 -26.38
CA LYS A 62 19.30 -8.15 -27.19
C LYS A 62 20.00 -7.97 -28.53
N VAL A 63 20.81 -8.96 -28.91
CA VAL A 63 21.54 -9.02 -30.17
C VAL A 63 21.05 -10.23 -30.98
N ASP A 64 20.35 -9.97 -32.07
CA ASP A 64 19.99 -11.02 -33.05
C ASP A 64 21.24 -11.36 -33.87
N CYS A 65 21.82 -12.52 -33.61
CA CYS A 65 23.08 -12.94 -34.25
C CYS A 65 22.95 -13.17 -35.77
N ASP A 66 21.77 -13.49 -36.28
CA ASP A 66 21.52 -13.64 -37.71
C ASP A 66 21.52 -12.28 -38.42
N GLN A 67 21.03 -11.24 -37.75
CA GLN A 67 20.97 -9.87 -38.26
C GLN A 67 22.26 -9.06 -37.97
N GLN A 68 23.02 -9.46 -36.94
CA GLN A 68 24.20 -8.75 -36.46
C GLN A 68 25.43 -9.67 -36.37
N PRO A 69 25.86 -10.33 -37.49
CA PRO A 69 26.93 -11.31 -37.49
C PRO A 69 28.28 -10.71 -37.07
N GLY A 70 28.54 -9.43 -37.35
CA GLY A 70 29.77 -8.75 -36.93
C GLY A 70 29.91 -8.63 -35.41
N LEU A 71 28.81 -8.50 -34.66
CA LEU A 71 28.85 -8.54 -33.21
C LEU A 71 29.18 -9.94 -32.67
N SER A 72 28.62 -10.98 -33.28
CA SER A 72 28.90 -12.37 -32.94
C SER A 72 30.37 -12.70 -33.15
N GLU A 73 30.97 -12.22 -34.26
CA GLU A 73 32.40 -12.38 -34.58
C GLU A 73 33.29 -11.56 -33.62
N ARG A 74 32.92 -10.29 -33.38
CA ARG A 74 33.67 -9.38 -32.49
C ARG A 74 33.80 -9.93 -31.07
N PHE A 75 32.77 -10.56 -30.53
CA PHE A 75 32.74 -11.11 -29.16
C PHE A 75 32.97 -12.62 -29.13
N GLY A 76 33.29 -13.26 -30.27
CA GLY A 76 33.62 -14.67 -30.32
C GLY A 76 32.49 -15.61 -29.93
N ILE A 77 31.26 -15.25 -30.24
CA ILE A 77 30.05 -16.04 -29.92
C ILE A 77 30.04 -17.30 -30.79
N ARG A 78 30.14 -18.47 -30.14
CA ARG A 78 30.23 -19.77 -30.84
C ARG A 78 29.01 -20.65 -30.68
N SER A 79 28.14 -20.31 -29.75
CA SER A 79 26.91 -21.06 -29.47
C SER A 79 25.82 -20.12 -28.91
N LEU A 80 24.55 -20.51 -29.10
CA LEU A 80 23.41 -19.76 -28.61
C LEU A 80 22.59 -20.61 -27.64
N PRO A 81 21.99 -19.99 -26.58
CA PRO A 81 22.21 -18.62 -26.16
C PRO A 81 23.62 -18.40 -25.57
N THR A 82 24.16 -17.19 -25.72
CA THR A 82 25.30 -16.72 -24.94
C THR A 82 24.94 -15.37 -24.36
N VAL A 83 25.14 -15.23 -23.04
CA VAL A 83 24.82 -14.01 -22.30
C VAL A 83 26.13 -13.46 -21.73
N VAL A 84 26.36 -12.15 -21.92
CA VAL A 84 27.59 -11.47 -21.49
C VAL A 84 27.26 -10.22 -20.70
N LEU A 85 27.84 -10.06 -19.52
CA LEU A 85 27.70 -8.87 -18.69
C LEU A 85 28.81 -7.86 -19.05
N PHE A 86 28.44 -6.65 -19.40
CA PHE A 86 29.33 -5.52 -19.66
C PHE A 86 29.29 -4.54 -18.50
N LYS A 87 30.46 -4.13 -18.05
CA LYS A 87 30.64 -3.10 -17.02
C LYS A 87 31.92 -2.32 -17.35
N ASP A 88 31.90 -1.00 -17.16
CA ASP A 88 33.01 -0.10 -17.41
C ASP A 88 33.62 -0.24 -18.84
N GLY A 89 32.75 -0.41 -19.84
CA GLY A 89 33.10 -0.54 -21.24
C GLY A 89 33.66 -1.91 -21.66
N GLN A 90 33.67 -2.92 -20.77
CA GLN A 90 34.28 -4.22 -20.99
C GLN A 90 33.37 -5.39 -20.61
N PRO A 91 33.47 -6.55 -21.28
CA PRO A 91 32.86 -7.78 -20.80
C PRO A 91 33.57 -8.22 -19.51
N VAL A 92 32.79 -8.39 -18.43
CA VAL A 92 33.35 -8.78 -17.12
C VAL A 92 33.00 -10.20 -16.72
N ASP A 93 31.87 -10.73 -17.22
CA ASP A 93 31.43 -12.10 -16.94
C ASP A 93 30.42 -12.56 -18.00
N GLY A 94 30.02 -13.82 -17.97
CA GLY A 94 28.98 -14.34 -18.89
C GLY A 94 28.88 -15.86 -18.83
N PHE A 95 27.92 -16.38 -19.58
CA PHE A 95 27.69 -17.82 -19.68
C PHE A 95 27.15 -18.20 -21.08
N ALA A 96 27.32 -19.46 -21.43
CA ALA A 96 26.77 -20.05 -22.65
C ALA A 96 25.77 -21.16 -22.29
N GLY A 97 24.71 -21.27 -23.08
CA GLY A 97 23.62 -22.23 -22.84
C GLY A 97 22.61 -21.77 -21.80
N ILE A 98 21.61 -22.61 -21.54
CA ILE A 98 20.59 -22.35 -20.51
C ILE A 98 21.23 -22.54 -19.12
N GLN A 99 21.02 -21.54 -18.26
CA GLN A 99 21.37 -21.61 -16.85
C GLN A 99 20.11 -21.47 -15.99
N PRO A 100 20.06 -22.11 -14.82
CA PRO A 100 18.99 -21.86 -13.85
C PRO A 100 19.06 -20.40 -13.34
N GLU A 101 17.93 -19.82 -13.04
CA GLU A 101 17.83 -18.43 -12.56
C GLU A 101 18.77 -18.12 -11.40
N SER A 102 18.89 -19.05 -10.44
CA SER A 102 19.80 -18.90 -9.29
C SER A 102 21.27 -18.74 -9.67
N ALA A 103 21.73 -19.43 -10.73
CA ALA A 103 23.09 -19.31 -11.21
C ALA A 103 23.33 -17.96 -11.92
N ILE A 104 22.33 -17.49 -12.68
CA ILE A 104 22.40 -16.18 -13.34
C ILE A 104 22.43 -15.06 -12.28
N ARG A 105 21.59 -15.13 -11.27
CA ARG A 105 21.59 -14.18 -10.15
C ARG A 105 22.92 -14.18 -9.41
N ALA A 106 23.50 -15.33 -9.14
CA ALA A 106 24.79 -15.44 -8.47
C ALA A 106 25.94 -14.76 -9.26
N ILE A 107 25.94 -14.87 -10.60
CA ILE A 107 26.88 -14.15 -11.47
C ILE A 107 26.67 -12.63 -11.35
N LEU A 108 25.42 -12.17 -11.44
CA LEU A 108 25.11 -10.73 -11.37
C LEU A 108 25.44 -10.14 -10.00
N GLU A 109 25.13 -10.84 -8.92
CA GLU A 109 25.40 -10.40 -7.55
C GLU A 109 26.89 -10.19 -7.25
N GLN A 110 27.79 -10.96 -7.90
CA GLN A 110 29.23 -10.77 -7.77
C GLN A 110 29.70 -9.40 -8.32
N HIS A 111 28.99 -8.86 -9.32
CA HIS A 111 29.39 -7.64 -10.01
C HIS A 111 28.54 -6.41 -9.65
N LEU A 112 27.26 -6.61 -9.25
CA LEU A 112 26.32 -5.56 -8.95
C LEU A 112 25.90 -5.51 -7.47
N GLY A 113 26.17 -6.55 -6.72
CA GLY A 113 25.52 -6.80 -5.43
C GLY A 113 24.14 -7.43 -5.60
N ALA A 114 23.47 -7.72 -4.48
CA ALA A 114 22.09 -8.14 -4.52
C ALA A 114 21.24 -7.07 -5.24
N PRO A 115 20.24 -7.49 -6.05
CA PRO A 115 19.29 -6.52 -6.58
C PRO A 115 18.79 -5.68 -5.41
N PRO A 116 18.55 -4.37 -5.60
CA PRO A 116 17.87 -3.60 -4.58
C PRO A 116 16.68 -4.46 -4.15
N GLU A 117 16.50 -4.62 -2.85
CA GLU A 117 15.22 -5.17 -2.41
C GLU A 117 14.20 -4.26 -3.09
N ILE A 118 13.67 -4.72 -4.22
CA ILE A 118 12.38 -4.25 -4.65
C ILE A 118 11.53 -4.76 -3.49
N ILE A 119 11.27 -3.87 -2.54
CA ILE A 119 10.06 -3.96 -1.78
C ILE A 119 9.04 -4.02 -2.91
N GLU A 120 8.68 -5.26 -3.34
CA GLU A 120 7.45 -5.42 -4.09
C GLU A 120 6.50 -4.62 -3.24
N ASP A 121 5.99 -3.54 -3.80
CA ASP A 121 4.93 -2.75 -3.21
C ASP A 121 3.74 -3.69 -3.15
N THR A 122 3.92 -4.70 -2.28
CA THR A 122 2.88 -5.63 -1.94
C THR A 122 1.85 -4.74 -1.27
N GLY A 123 0.60 -4.96 -1.57
CA GLY A 123 -0.48 -4.18 -0.95
C GLY A 123 -0.32 -4.04 0.57
N ALA A 124 0.50 -4.88 1.22
CA ALA A 124 0.88 -4.80 2.62
C ALA A 124 1.79 -3.59 2.95
N ASP A 125 2.80 -3.27 2.12
CA ASP A 125 3.67 -2.11 2.35
C ASP A 125 2.93 -0.82 2.06
N LEU A 126 2.14 -0.80 0.98
CA LEU A 126 1.26 0.31 0.63
C LEU A 126 0.23 0.55 1.74
N ALA A 127 -0.35 -0.52 2.28
CA ALA A 127 -1.28 -0.45 3.40
C ALA A 127 -0.61 0.13 4.66
N ALA A 128 0.63 -0.27 4.97
CA ALA A 128 1.37 0.23 6.12
C ALA A 128 1.71 1.73 5.97
N VAL A 129 2.16 2.15 4.79
CA VAL A 129 2.43 3.57 4.49
C VAL A 129 1.15 4.40 4.58
N ALA A 130 0.06 3.94 3.95
CA ALA A 130 -1.22 4.62 4.01
C ALA A 130 -1.77 4.72 5.45
N ALA A 131 -1.65 3.64 6.25
CA ALA A 131 -2.04 3.66 7.65
C ALA A 131 -1.22 4.69 8.45
N GLY A 132 0.10 4.75 8.24
CA GLY A 132 0.97 5.74 8.87
C GLY A 132 0.61 7.18 8.52
N LEU A 133 0.25 7.47 7.26
CA LEU A 133 -0.25 8.78 6.85
C LEU A 133 -1.56 9.15 7.56
N LEU A 134 -2.48 8.19 7.71
CA LEU A 134 -3.74 8.40 8.43
C LEU A 134 -3.53 8.63 9.92
N GLU A 135 -2.54 8.00 10.55
CA GLU A 135 -2.15 8.26 11.95
C GLU A 135 -1.58 9.68 12.14
N GLN A 136 -0.90 10.20 11.13
CA GLN A 136 -0.38 11.57 11.10
C GLN A 136 -1.46 12.61 10.74
N GLY A 137 -2.67 12.16 10.38
CA GLY A 137 -3.78 13.03 9.95
C GLY A 137 -3.71 13.48 8.50
N ASP A 138 -2.79 12.93 7.71
CA ASP A 138 -2.61 13.31 6.30
C ASP A 138 -3.47 12.44 5.36
N ALA A 139 -4.78 12.67 5.46
CA ALA A 139 -5.77 11.95 4.65
C ALA A 139 -5.59 12.19 3.15
N ALA A 140 -5.22 13.41 2.74
CA ALA A 140 -5.05 13.74 1.34
C ALA A 140 -3.92 12.96 0.66
N GLN A 141 -2.77 12.81 1.34
CA GLN A 141 -1.68 11.98 0.83
C GLN A 141 -2.04 10.50 0.81
N ALA A 142 -2.74 10.01 1.84
CA ALA A 142 -3.23 8.62 1.86
C ALA A 142 -4.18 8.34 0.69
N ILE A 143 -5.10 9.25 0.35
CA ILE A 143 -5.99 9.14 -0.81
C ILE A 143 -5.19 9.08 -2.12
N ALA A 144 -4.25 10.03 -2.31
CA ALA A 144 -3.44 10.10 -3.51
C ALA A 144 -2.59 8.84 -3.72
N LEU A 145 -2.15 8.20 -2.64
CA LEU A 145 -1.39 6.95 -2.65
C LEU A 145 -2.26 5.74 -2.99
N LEU A 146 -3.46 5.64 -2.39
CA LEU A 146 -4.32 4.46 -2.49
C LEU A 146 -5.14 4.38 -3.79
N GLN A 147 -5.60 5.52 -4.33
CA GLN A 147 -6.47 5.53 -5.52
C GLN A 147 -5.84 4.86 -6.76
N PRO A 148 -4.58 5.13 -7.16
CA PRO A 148 -3.96 4.47 -8.30
C PRO A 148 -3.83 2.95 -8.08
N ALA A 149 -3.39 2.52 -6.90
CA ALA A 149 -3.18 1.10 -6.58
C ALA A 149 -4.48 0.29 -6.65
N ILE A 150 -5.59 0.83 -6.14
CA ILE A 150 -6.91 0.19 -6.21
C ILE A 150 -7.41 0.10 -7.66
N SER A 151 -7.06 1.08 -8.52
CA SER A 151 -7.44 1.06 -9.94
C SER A 151 -6.72 -0.06 -10.71
N GLU A 152 -5.51 -0.44 -10.29
CA GLU A 152 -4.74 -1.54 -10.89
C GLU A 152 -5.18 -2.90 -10.31
N GLN A 153 -5.31 -2.98 -9.01
CA GLN A 153 -5.72 -4.20 -8.31
C GLN A 153 -6.54 -3.85 -7.05
N ALA A 154 -7.85 -4.06 -7.11
CA ALA A 154 -8.73 -3.82 -5.97
C ALA A 154 -8.53 -4.90 -4.90
N ASP A 155 -7.82 -4.56 -3.84
CA ASP A 155 -7.67 -5.32 -2.60
C ASP A 155 -8.62 -4.79 -1.52
N ASP A 156 -9.28 -5.69 -0.80
CA ASP A 156 -10.29 -5.32 0.22
C ASP A 156 -9.67 -4.55 1.40
N GLY A 157 -8.42 -4.82 1.76
CA GLY A 157 -7.69 -4.08 2.79
C GLY A 157 -7.39 -2.63 2.37
N LEU A 158 -6.97 -2.43 1.12
CA LEU A 158 -6.74 -1.09 0.57
C LEU A 158 -8.05 -0.30 0.42
N LEU A 159 -9.16 -0.97 0.05
CA LEU A 159 -10.49 -0.34 0.03
C LEU A 159 -10.92 0.16 1.40
N LEU A 160 -10.69 -0.60 2.46
CA LEU A 160 -10.97 -0.18 3.84
C LEU A 160 -10.14 1.05 4.25
N LEU A 161 -8.85 1.08 3.90
CA LEU A 161 -7.98 2.22 4.16
C LEU A 161 -8.39 3.46 3.36
N LEU A 162 -8.74 3.30 2.08
CA LEU A 162 -9.24 4.41 1.26
C LEU A 162 -10.57 4.95 1.80
N GLY A 163 -11.49 4.08 2.20
CA GLY A 163 -12.73 4.50 2.85
C GLY A 163 -12.48 5.32 4.12
N ARG A 164 -11.49 4.92 4.94
CA ARG A 164 -11.08 5.67 6.12
C ARG A 164 -10.45 7.03 5.74
N ALA A 165 -9.57 7.06 4.74
CA ALA A 165 -8.91 8.27 4.26
C ALA A 165 -9.93 9.30 3.75
N LEU A 166 -10.87 8.86 2.89
CA LEU A 166 -11.95 9.70 2.37
C LEU A 166 -12.85 10.25 3.47
N ALA A 167 -13.16 9.43 4.48
CA ALA A 167 -13.95 9.87 5.63
C ALA A 167 -13.24 10.96 6.44
N MET A 168 -11.93 10.83 6.67
CA MET A 168 -11.12 11.84 7.36
C MET A 168 -11.00 13.14 6.54
N ASP A 169 -11.06 13.04 5.22
CA ASP A 169 -11.10 14.21 4.30
C ASP A 169 -12.53 14.75 4.08
N HIS A 170 -13.49 14.34 4.91
CA HIS A 170 -14.90 14.73 4.84
C HIS A 170 -15.65 14.34 3.55
N GLN A 171 -15.08 13.43 2.74
CA GLN A 171 -15.71 12.88 1.54
C GLN A 171 -16.58 11.66 1.88
N PHE A 172 -17.60 11.84 2.72
CA PHE A 172 -18.37 10.75 3.34
C PHE A 172 -19.08 9.84 2.35
N ASP A 173 -19.68 10.40 1.30
CA ASP A 173 -20.43 9.62 0.31
C ASP A 173 -19.46 8.77 -0.56
N ALA A 174 -18.31 9.31 -0.91
CA ALA A 174 -17.24 8.56 -1.59
C ALA A 174 -16.67 7.46 -0.68
N ALA A 175 -16.50 7.73 0.61
CA ALA A 175 -16.06 6.74 1.58
C ALA A 175 -17.03 5.56 1.65
N GLU A 176 -18.34 5.80 1.74
CA GLU A 176 -19.36 4.76 1.76
C GLU A 176 -19.36 3.93 0.45
N GLN A 177 -19.26 4.58 -0.71
CA GLN A 177 -19.16 3.90 -2.02
C GLN A 177 -17.97 2.97 -2.11
N VAL A 178 -16.81 3.41 -1.62
CA VAL A 178 -15.59 2.57 -1.60
C VAL A 178 -15.78 1.36 -0.68
N LEU A 179 -16.39 1.54 0.50
CA LEU A 179 -16.66 0.43 1.41
C LEU A 179 -17.70 -0.58 0.84
N GLU A 180 -18.56 -0.15 -0.08
CA GLU A 180 -19.48 -1.06 -0.78
C GLU A 180 -18.77 -1.96 -1.78
N ALA A 181 -17.62 -1.56 -2.31
CA ALA A 181 -16.81 -2.32 -3.24
C ALA A 181 -16.03 -3.49 -2.59
N VAL A 182 -15.95 -3.56 -1.26
CA VAL A 182 -15.35 -4.67 -0.52
C VAL A 182 -16.10 -5.97 -0.80
N LYS A 183 -15.38 -6.98 -1.32
CA LYS A 183 -15.95 -8.24 -1.81
C LYS A 183 -16.16 -9.26 -0.71
N ASP A 184 -15.13 -9.52 0.10
CA ASP A 184 -15.20 -10.46 1.21
C ASP A 184 -15.73 -9.78 2.48
N ARG A 185 -17.04 -9.58 2.48
CA ARG A 185 -17.74 -8.92 3.58
C ARG A 185 -17.77 -9.72 4.87
N ASP A 186 -17.66 -11.03 4.79
CA ASP A 186 -17.70 -11.90 5.99
C ASP A 186 -16.37 -11.80 6.75
N THR A 187 -15.24 -11.90 6.07
CA THR A 187 -13.91 -11.71 6.66
C THR A 187 -13.75 -10.29 7.21
N HIS A 188 -14.23 -9.27 6.46
CA HIS A 188 -14.08 -7.86 6.83
C HIS A 188 -15.27 -7.27 7.59
N LYS A 189 -16.23 -8.08 8.04
CA LYS A 189 -17.49 -7.63 8.67
C LYS A 189 -17.26 -6.62 9.79
N ARG A 190 -16.30 -6.88 10.68
CA ARG A 190 -15.98 -6.00 11.80
C ARG A 190 -15.34 -4.69 11.34
N ALA A 191 -14.40 -4.75 10.43
CA ALA A 191 -13.71 -3.59 9.88
C ALA A 191 -14.69 -2.66 9.15
N LEU A 192 -15.61 -3.24 8.34
CA LEU A 192 -16.66 -2.50 7.64
C LEU A 192 -17.63 -1.82 8.63
N ALA A 193 -18.05 -2.53 9.67
CA ALA A 193 -18.92 -1.95 10.69
C ALA A 193 -18.23 -0.80 11.43
N GLY A 194 -16.95 -0.96 11.76
CA GLY A 194 -16.13 0.07 12.39
C GLY A 194 -15.94 1.30 11.50
N ALA A 195 -15.62 1.09 10.22
CA ALA A 195 -15.47 2.18 9.25
C ALA A 195 -16.76 2.99 9.07
N ARG A 196 -17.90 2.31 8.92
CA ARG A 196 -19.21 2.98 8.78
C ARG A 196 -19.61 3.76 10.04
N ALA A 197 -19.40 3.19 11.22
CA ALA A 197 -19.66 3.90 12.47
C ALA A 197 -18.76 5.14 12.60
N HIS A 198 -17.49 5.03 12.24
CA HIS A 198 -16.58 6.17 12.25
C HIS A 198 -17.02 7.27 11.26
N ILE A 199 -17.44 6.91 10.04
CA ILE A 199 -18.03 7.85 9.07
C ILE A 199 -19.25 8.56 9.68
N ALA A 200 -20.12 7.82 10.38
CA ALA A 200 -21.31 8.40 11.02
C ALA A 200 -20.92 9.41 12.11
N PHE A 201 -19.92 9.10 12.95
CA PHE A 201 -19.43 10.02 13.96
C PHE A 201 -18.77 11.27 13.38
N LEU A 202 -17.91 11.10 12.35
CA LEU A 202 -17.31 12.22 11.64
C LEU A 202 -18.37 13.13 11.01
N ARG A 203 -19.41 12.54 10.37
CA ARG A 203 -20.52 13.28 9.79
C ARG A 203 -21.32 14.05 10.84
N GLN A 204 -21.54 13.46 12.01
CA GLN A 204 -22.21 14.15 13.14
C GLN A 204 -21.35 15.28 13.72
N ALA A 205 -20.04 15.12 13.76
CA ALA A 205 -19.11 16.13 14.28
C ALA A 205 -19.01 17.37 13.38
N VAL A 206 -19.41 17.27 12.10
CA VAL A 206 -19.40 18.43 11.20
C VAL A 206 -20.30 19.55 11.73
N GLY A 207 -19.70 20.73 11.91
CA GLY A 207 -20.40 21.92 12.44
C GLY A 207 -20.57 21.94 13.96
N MET A 208 -20.10 20.92 14.70
CA MET A 208 -20.03 21.01 16.16
C MET A 208 -18.93 21.96 16.62
N PRO A 209 -19.04 22.55 17.81
CA PRO A 209 -17.99 23.38 18.39
C PRO A 209 -16.70 22.58 18.59
N GLU A 210 -15.57 23.27 18.52
CA GLU A 210 -14.29 22.65 18.85
C GLU A 210 -14.27 22.10 20.28
N ARG A 211 -13.48 21.06 20.49
CA ARG A 211 -13.33 20.36 21.76
C ARG A 211 -13.06 21.33 22.92
N SER A 212 -12.17 22.31 22.71
CA SER A 212 -11.81 23.32 23.69
C SER A 212 -12.99 24.19 24.14
N ILE A 213 -13.89 24.50 23.23
CA ILE A 213 -15.11 25.28 23.53
C ILE A 213 -16.08 24.46 24.36
N LEU A 214 -16.24 23.17 24.02
CA LEU A 214 -17.12 22.25 24.76
C LEU A 214 -16.58 22.00 26.17
N GLU A 215 -15.27 21.87 26.35
CA GLU A 215 -14.64 21.76 27.66
C GLU A 215 -14.85 23.02 28.51
N GLN A 216 -14.75 24.20 27.92
CA GLN A 216 -15.07 25.46 28.62
C GLN A 216 -16.53 25.54 29.05
N ARG A 217 -17.49 25.10 28.21
CA ARG A 217 -18.89 25.01 28.56
C ARG A 217 -19.10 24.10 29.77
N LEU A 218 -18.47 22.93 29.78
CA LEU A 218 -18.54 21.97 30.86
C LEU A 218 -17.85 22.43 32.15
N GLN A 219 -16.81 23.26 32.03
CA GLN A 219 -16.20 23.92 33.20
C GLN A 219 -17.14 24.97 33.84
N ALA A 220 -17.93 25.67 33.01
CA ALA A 220 -18.91 26.65 33.48
C ALA A 220 -20.19 26.00 34.04
N ASP A 221 -20.64 24.92 33.37
CA ASP A 221 -21.80 24.11 33.79
C ASP A 221 -21.53 22.62 33.52
N ALA A 222 -21.15 21.91 34.59
CA ALA A 222 -20.93 20.47 34.53
C ALA A 222 -22.22 19.66 34.23
N GLY A 223 -23.39 20.29 34.35
CA GLY A 223 -24.71 19.72 34.07
C GLY A 223 -25.12 19.85 32.58
N ASP A 224 -24.37 20.55 31.75
CA ASP A 224 -24.67 20.78 30.33
C ASP A 224 -24.65 19.46 29.54
N SER A 225 -25.85 18.83 29.42
CA SER A 225 -26.05 17.55 28.75
C SER A 225 -25.72 17.64 27.27
N GLU A 226 -26.03 18.77 26.61
CA GLU A 226 -25.72 18.98 25.20
C GLU A 226 -24.22 19.07 24.96
N ALA A 227 -23.48 19.86 25.74
CA ALA A 227 -22.03 19.95 25.64
C ALA A 227 -21.35 18.61 25.93
N THR A 228 -21.86 17.82 26.89
CA THR A 228 -21.36 16.48 27.20
C THR A 228 -21.52 15.55 25.99
N TYR A 229 -22.69 15.54 25.35
CA TYR A 229 -22.95 14.72 24.17
C TYR A 229 -22.10 15.16 22.96
N GLN A 230 -22.04 16.46 22.68
CA GLN A 230 -21.24 17.00 21.59
C GLN A 230 -19.76 16.68 21.78
N LEU A 231 -19.23 16.80 23.01
CA LEU A 231 -17.85 16.43 23.32
C LEU A 231 -17.60 14.94 23.07
N ALA A 232 -18.52 14.07 23.48
CA ALA A 232 -18.41 12.65 23.22
C ALA A 232 -18.39 12.34 21.70
N VAL A 233 -19.22 13.00 20.89
CA VAL A 233 -19.23 12.81 19.43
C VAL A 233 -17.92 13.30 18.80
N VAL A 234 -17.42 14.46 19.21
CA VAL A 234 -16.10 14.98 18.75
C VAL A 234 -14.97 14.03 19.14
N ASP A 235 -15.01 13.44 20.34
CA ASP A 235 -14.04 12.45 20.77
C ASP A 235 -14.16 11.13 20.01
N LEU A 236 -15.38 10.67 19.65
CA LEU A 236 -15.60 9.50 18.80
C LEU A 236 -15.06 9.73 17.37
N ALA A 237 -15.30 10.90 16.80
CA ALA A 237 -14.75 11.30 15.51
C ALA A 237 -13.22 11.30 15.49
N ALA A 238 -12.61 11.69 16.62
CA ALA A 238 -11.17 11.67 16.81
C ALA A 238 -10.62 10.32 17.35
N GLN A 239 -11.47 9.29 17.42
CA GLN A 239 -11.15 7.94 17.94
C GLN A 239 -10.64 7.94 19.40
N ARG A 240 -10.94 8.96 20.19
CA ARG A 240 -10.67 9.02 21.63
C ARG A 240 -11.78 8.27 22.38
N TYR A 241 -11.80 6.93 22.21
CA TYR A 241 -12.87 6.08 22.70
C TYR A 241 -13.02 6.05 24.21
N ALA A 242 -11.93 6.16 24.95
CA ALA A 242 -11.98 6.13 26.42
C ALA A 242 -12.70 7.35 26.99
N GLU A 243 -12.36 8.54 26.47
CA GLU A 243 -12.96 9.82 26.84
C GLU A 243 -14.45 9.86 26.45
N ALA A 244 -14.73 9.45 25.21
CA ALA A 244 -16.10 9.41 24.69
C ALA A 244 -17.01 8.47 25.49
N LEU A 245 -16.54 7.25 25.77
CA LEU A 245 -17.28 6.28 26.58
C LEU A 245 -17.53 6.79 28.01
N GLY A 246 -16.56 7.50 28.59
CA GLY A 246 -16.69 8.14 29.89
C GLY A 246 -17.80 9.19 29.87
N ALA A 247 -17.77 10.12 28.91
CA ALA A 247 -18.75 11.18 28.78
C ALA A 247 -20.16 10.65 28.49
N LEU A 248 -20.28 9.66 27.59
CA LEU A 248 -21.58 9.03 27.28
C LEU A 248 -22.20 8.29 28.48
N LEU A 249 -21.36 7.59 29.25
CA LEU A 249 -21.84 6.88 30.44
C LEU A 249 -22.27 7.85 31.54
N ASP A 250 -21.49 8.90 31.77
CA ASP A 250 -21.83 9.95 32.74
C ASP A 250 -23.17 10.64 32.35
N LEU A 251 -23.31 10.99 31.06
CA LEU A 251 -24.56 11.56 30.56
C LEU A 251 -25.74 10.59 30.73
N PHE A 252 -25.57 9.32 30.43
CA PHE A 252 -26.59 8.30 30.60
C PHE A 252 -27.00 8.13 32.08
N GLN A 253 -26.07 8.24 33.02
CA GLN A 253 -26.36 8.14 34.45
C GLN A 253 -27.13 9.35 34.96
N ARG A 254 -26.80 10.54 34.46
CA ARG A 254 -27.45 11.81 34.87
C ARG A 254 -28.81 12.01 34.19
N ASP A 255 -28.88 11.72 32.90
CA ASP A 255 -30.10 11.96 32.08
C ASP A 255 -30.31 10.80 31.11
N ARG A 256 -30.94 9.74 31.58
CA ARG A 256 -31.26 8.55 30.78
C ARG A 256 -32.14 8.84 29.57
N GLY A 257 -32.96 9.88 29.63
CA GLY A 257 -33.91 10.27 28.59
C GLY A 257 -33.33 11.23 27.57
N TYR A 258 -32.09 11.71 27.75
CA TYR A 258 -31.50 12.67 26.85
C TYR A 258 -31.60 12.21 25.38
N ALA A 259 -32.21 13.07 24.55
CA ALA A 259 -32.36 12.84 23.11
C ALA A 259 -32.88 11.40 22.80
N ASP A 260 -33.95 10.97 23.47
CA ASP A 260 -34.55 9.64 23.32
C ASP A 260 -33.60 8.46 23.58
N GLY A 261 -32.70 8.59 24.54
CA GLY A 261 -31.74 7.57 24.94
C GLY A 261 -30.54 7.44 23.98
N THR A 262 -30.21 8.48 23.25
CA THR A 262 -29.09 8.53 22.31
C THR A 262 -27.75 8.17 22.97
N PRO A 263 -27.39 8.60 24.20
CA PRO A 263 -26.15 8.19 24.85
C PRO A 263 -26.02 6.68 25.01
N HIS A 264 -27.10 6.00 25.36
CA HIS A 264 -27.11 4.53 25.47
C HIS A 264 -26.89 3.85 24.11
N ARG A 265 -27.56 4.32 23.06
CA ARG A 265 -27.38 3.78 21.70
C ARG A 265 -25.92 3.99 21.23
N ALA A 266 -25.35 5.17 21.45
CA ALA A 266 -23.97 5.47 21.11
C ALA A 266 -22.97 4.56 21.85
N LEU A 267 -23.16 4.30 23.15
CA LEU A 267 -22.36 3.34 23.91
C LEU A 267 -22.36 1.94 23.25
N LEU A 268 -23.55 1.43 22.87
CA LEU A 268 -23.69 0.11 22.24
C LEU A 268 -23.03 0.09 20.87
N GLU A 269 -23.11 1.17 20.10
CA GLU A 269 -22.47 1.29 18.80
C GLU A 269 -20.94 1.26 18.92
N VAL A 270 -20.37 1.99 19.87
CA VAL A 270 -18.93 1.96 20.16
C VAL A 270 -18.49 0.55 20.59
N PHE A 271 -19.27 -0.17 21.40
CA PHE A 271 -18.96 -1.56 21.75
C PHE A 271 -18.94 -2.49 20.54
N ASN A 272 -19.80 -2.26 19.56
CA ASN A 272 -19.79 -3.03 18.31
C ASN A 272 -18.56 -2.71 17.45
N VAL A 273 -18.13 -1.45 17.41
CA VAL A 273 -16.91 -1.01 16.71
C VAL A 273 -15.67 -1.63 17.33
N LEU A 274 -15.50 -1.50 18.64
CA LEU A 274 -14.35 -2.00 19.37
C LEU A 274 -14.33 -3.54 19.46
N GLY A 275 -15.51 -4.16 19.54
CA GLY A 275 -15.70 -5.61 19.71
C GLY A 275 -15.70 -6.05 21.16
N SER A 276 -16.18 -7.29 21.39
CA SER A 276 -16.42 -7.86 22.72
C SER A 276 -15.17 -7.99 23.59
N GLU A 277 -14.05 -8.29 22.98
CA GLU A 277 -12.78 -8.58 23.66
C GLU A 277 -11.93 -7.33 23.96
N HIS A 278 -12.34 -6.17 23.44
CA HIS A 278 -11.60 -4.94 23.67
C HIS A 278 -11.67 -4.51 25.14
N PRO A 279 -10.56 -4.11 25.78
CA PRO A 279 -10.55 -3.76 27.20
C PRO A 279 -11.59 -2.70 27.60
N LEU A 280 -11.74 -1.64 26.79
CA LEU A 280 -12.75 -0.61 27.03
C LEU A 280 -14.19 -1.17 26.92
N THR A 281 -14.44 -2.08 25.98
CA THR A 281 -15.77 -2.70 25.87
C THR A 281 -16.10 -3.53 27.10
N ILE A 282 -15.17 -4.32 27.61
CA ILE A 282 -15.34 -5.13 28.82
C ILE A 282 -15.61 -4.23 30.02
N GLU A 283 -14.81 -3.18 30.18
CA GLU A 283 -14.92 -2.23 31.29
C GLU A 283 -16.25 -1.49 31.27
N TYR A 284 -16.56 -0.86 30.12
CA TYR A 284 -17.73 0.01 30.04
C TYR A 284 -19.07 -0.75 29.95
N ARG A 285 -19.11 -1.99 29.43
CA ARG A 285 -20.27 -2.86 29.55
C ARG A 285 -20.60 -3.17 31.00
N ARG A 286 -19.59 -3.47 31.83
CA ARG A 286 -19.78 -3.68 33.27
C ARG A 286 -20.34 -2.43 33.96
N LYS A 287 -19.75 -1.25 33.67
CA LYS A 287 -20.23 0.04 34.22
C LYS A 287 -21.64 0.37 33.78
N LEU A 288 -21.96 0.16 32.48
CA LEU A 288 -23.29 0.37 31.96
C LEU A 288 -24.34 -0.55 32.62
N TYR A 289 -23.98 -1.84 32.79
CA TYR A 289 -24.87 -2.77 33.52
C TYR A 289 -25.15 -2.29 34.95
N GLN A 290 -24.14 -1.84 35.68
CA GLN A 290 -24.32 -1.26 37.01
C GLN A 290 -25.16 0.02 37.01
N ALA A 291 -25.14 0.79 35.93
CA ALA A 291 -25.95 1.99 35.79
C ALA A 291 -27.41 1.70 35.43
N LEU A 292 -27.71 0.53 34.89
CA LEU A 292 -29.06 0.11 34.52
C LEU A 292 -29.88 -0.42 35.72
N TYR A 293 -29.16 -1.01 36.68
CA TYR A 293 -29.74 -1.66 37.88
C TYR A 293 -29.23 -1.04 39.16
#